data_4903a07d65693629043bed504ac1c042
#
_entry.id   4903a07d65693629043bed504ac1c042
#
_cell.length_a   1.000
_cell.length_b   1.000
_cell.length_c   1.000
_cell.angle_alpha   90.00
_cell.angle_beta   90.00
_cell.angle_gamma   90.00
#
_symmetry.space_group_name_H-M   'P 1'
#
loop_
_entity.id
_entity.type
_entity.pdbx_description
1 polymer ?
#
loop_
_entity_poly.entity_id
_entity_poly.type
_entity_poly.pdbx_seq_one_letter_code
_entity_poly.pdbx_strand_id
1 'polypeptide(L)'
;MPKNKRKNESEIIIGMSNKNIENRTKSNRPKNAGQASIKKKEEKAKKRRKIYRRIKKILEILILLGILVGALVFLLMSPIFNITSIDVENNEKISTQTYVSLSGIQLEQNIFSIYKRQSIESIKTNAYVESVKIKRRLPDKILITVQERETAYILKYGNAYAYIDNQGYILEISDELLEVPIITGFTTETQNINPGNRLNEEDLFRLDSVIKIIDSLKTYEIYDTLTSIDISNKENYEIVFEKEGKTAYIGNTSDLSTKMLYIKYIIKEQKEVAGEIYLNENNVYFSPK
;
A
#
# COMPACT_ATOMS: atom_id res chain seq x y z
N MET A 1 12.13 43.05 38.56
CA MET A 1 12.24 44.43 39.12
C MET A 1 11.16 45.29 38.50
N PRO A 2 10.60 46.22 39.20
CA PRO A 2 9.91 46.11 40.48
C PRO A 2 8.61 46.94 40.55
N LYS A 3 7.92 46.71 41.65
CA LYS A 3 7.33 47.68 42.58
C LYS A 3 5.96 48.25 42.23
N ASN A 4 5.03 48.05 43.04
CA ASN A 4 4.78 48.54 44.44
C ASN A 4 3.68 49.57 44.46
N LYS A 5 2.80 49.35 45.37
CA LYS A 5 2.39 50.12 46.58
C LYS A 5 1.13 50.95 46.30
N ARG A 6 0.26 51.02 47.13
CA ARG A 6 -0.09 51.18 48.58
C ARG A 6 -1.46 51.87 48.63
N LYS A 7 -2.39 51.43 49.47
CA LYS A 7 -2.71 52.00 50.82
C LYS A 7 -3.38 53.37 50.78
N ASN A 8 -4.50 53.53 51.36
CA ASN A 8 -4.85 54.01 52.70
C ASN A 8 -6.37 54.26 52.73
N GLU A 9 -7.13 53.80 53.71
CA GLU A 9 -7.35 54.34 55.06
C GLU A 9 -7.91 55.79 55.02
N SER A 10 -9.00 56.01 55.54
CA SER A 10 -9.38 56.44 56.93
C SER A 10 -10.75 57.09 56.84
N GLU A 11 -11.63 56.75 57.68
CA GLU A 11 -12.00 57.29 58.97
C GLU A 11 -12.91 58.52 58.95
N ILE A 12 -14.00 58.33 59.72
CA ILE A 12 -14.55 59.17 60.83
C ILE A 12 -15.47 60.32 60.38
N ILE A 13 -16.67 60.44 60.92
CA ILE A 13 -17.14 61.10 62.15
C ILE A 13 -18.67 61.14 62.19
N ILE A 14 -19.31 60.51 63.13
CA ILE A 14 -20.16 61.02 64.25
C ILE A 14 -21.11 62.19 63.96
N GLY A 15 -22.34 61.99 64.36
CA GLY A 15 -23.31 63.07 64.55
C GLY A 15 -24.72 62.63 64.95
N MET A 16 -24.93 62.66 66.22
CA MET A 16 -26.15 62.49 67.00
C MET A 16 -27.39 63.25 66.46
N SER A 17 -28.59 62.76 66.61
CA SER A 17 -29.52 63.22 67.62
C SER A 17 -30.99 62.81 67.35
N ASN A 18 -31.52 62.11 68.31
CA ASN A 18 -32.90 62.11 68.92
C ASN A 18 -34.09 62.70 68.17
N LYS A 19 -35.14 61.96 68.06
CA LYS A 19 -36.37 61.91 68.91
C LYS A 19 -37.59 61.27 68.20
N ASN A 20 -38.12 60.29 68.89
CA ASN A 20 -39.52 59.92 69.05
C ASN A 20 -40.54 60.29 67.95
N ILE A 21 -41.25 59.27 67.50
CA ILE A 21 -42.70 59.13 67.82
C ILE A 21 -43.16 57.68 67.39
N GLU A 22 -43.84 57.04 68.33
CA GLU A 22 -44.59 55.79 68.15
C GLU A 22 -45.51 55.88 67.01
N ASN A 23 -45.53 54.79 66.17
CA ASN A 23 -46.84 54.29 65.69
C ASN A 23 -46.72 52.77 65.32
N ARG A 24 -47.48 51.99 66.08
CA ARG A 24 -47.78 50.62 65.88
C ARG A 24 -48.39 50.40 64.49
N THR A 25 -47.74 49.67 63.68
CA THR A 25 -48.40 48.92 62.57
C THR A 25 -47.97 47.49 62.63
N LYS A 26 -48.96 46.59 62.81
CA LYS A 26 -48.88 45.16 62.87
C LYS A 26 -48.20 44.64 61.57
N SER A 27 -47.00 44.10 61.69
CA SER A 27 -46.36 43.37 60.63
C SER A 27 -47.07 42.02 60.44
N ASN A 28 -47.92 41.93 59.43
CA ASN A 28 -48.41 40.68 58.85
C ASN A 28 -47.21 40.04 58.11
N ARG A 29 -46.36 39.30 58.82
CA ARG A 29 -45.44 38.35 58.19
C ARG A 29 -46.27 37.17 57.68
N PRO A 30 -46.31 36.88 56.36
CA PRO A 30 -46.98 35.70 55.85
C PRO A 30 -46.28 34.45 56.36
N LYS A 31 -46.96 33.68 57.20
CA LYS A 31 -46.51 32.40 57.76
C LYS A 31 -46.12 31.37 56.69
N ASN A 32 -46.37 31.67 55.40
CA ASN A 32 -46.09 30.78 54.25
C ASN A 32 -44.72 30.91 53.61
N ALA A 33 -43.91 31.95 53.91
CA ALA A 33 -42.58 32.13 53.29
C ALA A 33 -41.55 31.11 53.81
N GLY A 34 -41.68 30.67 55.07
CA GLY A 34 -40.80 29.65 55.67
C GLY A 34 -41.05 28.25 55.10
N GLN A 35 -42.34 27.91 54.90
CA GLN A 35 -42.68 26.57 54.35
C GLN A 35 -42.29 26.43 52.88
N ALA A 36 -42.39 27.48 52.05
CA ALA A 36 -41.99 27.47 50.64
C ALA A 36 -40.47 27.32 50.48
N SER A 37 -39.66 27.96 51.39
CA SER A 37 -38.20 27.84 51.40
C SER A 37 -37.71 26.43 51.80
N ILE A 38 -38.42 25.81 52.78
CA ILE A 38 -38.16 24.46 53.24
C ILE A 38 -38.49 23.44 52.14
N LYS A 39 -39.63 23.54 51.50
CA LYS A 39 -40.04 22.69 50.36
C LYS A 39 -39.01 22.79 49.19
N LYS A 40 -38.57 24.01 48.83
CA LYS A 40 -37.51 24.18 47.79
C LYS A 40 -36.19 23.57 48.18
N LYS A 41 -35.80 23.61 49.45
CA LYS A 41 -34.56 22.94 49.96
C LYS A 41 -34.68 21.41 49.88
N GLU A 42 -35.83 20.85 50.26
CA GLU A 42 -36.12 19.41 50.19
C GLU A 42 -36.12 18.91 48.76
N GLU A 43 -36.75 19.64 47.83
CA GLU A 43 -36.75 19.29 46.39
C GLU A 43 -35.34 19.32 45.79
N LYS A 44 -34.55 20.36 46.14
CA LYS A 44 -33.12 20.43 45.75
C LYS A 44 -32.31 19.26 46.32
N ALA A 45 -32.57 18.88 47.56
CA ALA A 45 -31.91 17.75 48.23
C ALA A 45 -32.33 16.42 47.57
N LYS A 46 -33.60 16.22 47.25
CA LYS A 46 -34.10 15.05 46.51
C LYS A 46 -33.48 14.96 45.11
N LYS A 47 -33.44 16.08 44.35
CA LYS A 47 -32.78 16.15 43.05
C LYS A 47 -31.28 15.82 43.14
N ARG A 48 -30.54 16.36 44.11
CA ARG A 48 -29.13 16.06 44.35
C ARG A 48 -28.90 14.56 44.68
N ARG A 49 -29.76 13.99 45.54
CA ARG A 49 -29.69 12.52 45.85
C ARG A 49 -29.97 11.66 44.62
N LYS A 50 -30.90 12.07 43.75
CA LYS A 50 -31.22 11.37 42.50
C LYS A 50 -30.06 11.44 41.48
N ILE A 51 -29.41 12.61 41.35
CA ILE A 51 -28.23 12.83 40.53
C ILE A 51 -27.05 12.00 41.07
N TYR A 52 -26.80 12.07 42.38
CA TYR A 52 -25.73 11.29 43.03
C TYR A 52 -25.89 9.77 42.78
N ARG A 53 -27.12 9.26 42.94
CA ARG A 53 -27.42 7.83 42.66
C ARG A 53 -27.18 7.47 41.18
N ARG A 54 -27.48 8.39 40.26
CA ARG A 54 -27.18 8.17 38.82
C ARG A 54 -25.67 8.17 38.56
N ILE A 55 -24.97 9.16 39.11
CA ILE A 55 -23.51 9.24 38.97
C ILE A 55 -22.84 7.99 39.56
N LYS A 56 -23.28 7.56 40.75
CA LYS A 56 -22.76 6.33 41.39
C LYS A 56 -22.97 5.10 40.49
N LYS A 57 -24.16 4.92 39.90
CA LYS A 57 -24.41 3.81 38.96
C LYS A 57 -23.55 3.90 37.72
N ILE A 58 -23.36 5.08 37.13
CA ILE A 58 -22.49 5.30 35.98
C ILE A 58 -21.05 4.93 36.35
N LEU A 59 -20.57 5.33 37.51
CA LEU A 59 -19.24 5.01 37.99
C LEU A 59 -19.05 3.49 38.20
N GLU A 60 -20.03 2.82 38.81
CA GLU A 60 -20.05 1.35 38.96
C GLU A 60 -19.96 0.63 37.61
N ILE A 61 -20.71 1.10 36.60
CA ILE A 61 -20.68 0.55 35.23
C ILE A 61 -19.30 0.80 34.58
N LEU A 62 -18.72 2.00 34.75
CA LEU A 62 -17.39 2.31 34.21
C LEU A 62 -16.29 1.46 34.84
N ILE A 63 -16.37 1.21 36.17
CA ILE A 63 -15.43 0.33 36.87
C ILE A 63 -15.57 -1.12 36.37
N LEU A 64 -16.80 -1.61 36.24
CA LEU A 64 -17.05 -2.93 35.70
C LEU A 64 -16.53 -3.09 34.27
N LEU A 65 -16.78 -2.08 33.44
CA LEU A 65 -16.25 -2.03 32.06
C LEU A 65 -14.71 -2.01 32.05
N GLY A 66 -14.09 -1.24 32.94
CA GLY A 66 -12.63 -1.20 33.10
C GLY A 66 -12.04 -2.57 33.48
N ILE A 67 -12.69 -3.28 34.41
CA ILE A 67 -12.28 -4.63 34.81
C ILE A 67 -12.42 -5.60 33.63
N LEU A 68 -13.54 -5.53 32.91
CA LEU A 68 -13.78 -6.39 31.74
C LEU A 68 -12.74 -6.18 30.65
N VAL A 69 -12.43 -4.89 30.31
CA VAL A 69 -11.39 -4.54 29.33
C VAL A 69 -10.01 -5.01 29.82
N GLY A 70 -9.69 -4.82 31.08
CA GLY A 70 -8.44 -5.30 31.69
C GLY A 70 -8.29 -6.82 31.60
N ALA A 71 -9.34 -7.57 31.90
CA ALA A 71 -9.36 -9.02 31.77
C ALA A 71 -9.20 -9.47 30.31
N LEU A 72 -9.84 -8.78 29.36
CA LEU A 72 -9.70 -9.06 27.93
C LEU A 72 -8.26 -8.82 27.45
N VAL A 73 -7.67 -7.67 27.83
CA VAL A 73 -6.26 -7.36 27.47
C VAL A 73 -5.32 -8.41 28.06
N PHE A 74 -5.51 -8.80 29.31
CA PHE A 74 -4.71 -9.83 29.97
C PHE A 74 -4.82 -11.19 29.21
N LEU A 75 -6.02 -11.55 28.78
CA LEU A 75 -6.24 -12.76 27.97
C LEU A 75 -5.50 -12.66 26.62
N LEU A 76 -5.62 -11.55 25.90
CA LEU A 76 -4.97 -11.34 24.60
C LEU A 76 -3.43 -11.31 24.71
N MET A 77 -2.87 -10.96 25.86
CA MET A 77 -1.43 -11.01 26.13
C MET A 77 -0.94 -12.39 26.60
N SER A 78 -1.84 -13.36 26.72
CA SER A 78 -1.49 -14.73 27.11
C SER A 78 -0.54 -15.38 26.10
N PRO A 79 0.39 -16.25 26.52
CA PRO A 79 1.28 -17.04 25.66
C PRO A 79 0.57 -17.91 24.63
N ILE A 80 -0.72 -18.21 24.83
CA ILE A 80 -1.56 -18.93 23.85
C ILE A 80 -1.61 -18.21 22.50
N PHE A 81 -1.44 -16.88 22.50
CA PHE A 81 -1.42 -16.04 21.31
C PHE A 81 -0.01 -15.73 20.81
N ASN A 82 1.00 -16.40 21.32
CA ASN A 82 2.35 -16.28 20.78
C ASN A 82 2.46 -17.10 19.49
N ILE A 83 3.13 -16.53 18.51
CA ILE A 83 3.29 -17.13 17.18
C ILE A 83 4.16 -18.38 17.29
N THR A 84 3.60 -19.53 16.90
CA THR A 84 4.31 -20.80 16.81
C THR A 84 4.74 -21.15 15.39
N SER A 85 4.03 -20.65 14.36
CA SER A 85 4.39 -20.85 12.96
C SER A 85 4.06 -19.65 12.09
N ILE A 86 4.91 -19.47 11.06
CA ILE A 86 4.73 -18.49 9.99
C ILE A 86 4.76 -19.26 8.69
N ASP A 87 3.60 -19.38 8.05
CA ASP A 87 3.43 -20.08 6.79
C ASP A 87 3.46 -19.06 5.63
N VAL A 88 4.14 -19.41 4.52
CA VAL A 88 4.18 -18.62 3.29
C VAL A 88 3.58 -19.44 2.17
N GLU A 89 2.65 -18.86 1.43
CA GLU A 89 1.96 -19.50 0.30
C GLU A 89 2.21 -18.73 -0.99
N ASN A 90 2.28 -19.48 -2.13
CA ASN A 90 2.47 -19.00 -3.49
C ASN A 90 3.85 -18.35 -3.73
N ASN A 91 4.86 -18.78 -2.99
CA ASN A 91 6.24 -18.38 -3.23
C ASN A 91 6.93 -19.45 -4.09
N GLU A 92 7.44 -19.05 -5.24
CA GLU A 92 8.16 -19.93 -6.18
C GLU A 92 9.62 -19.50 -6.35
N LYS A 93 9.86 -18.22 -6.63
CA LYS A 93 11.19 -17.66 -6.88
C LYS A 93 11.91 -17.35 -5.56
N ILE A 94 11.22 -16.80 -4.58
CA ILE A 94 11.80 -16.35 -3.31
C ILE A 94 11.52 -17.38 -2.20
N SER A 95 12.56 -17.70 -1.43
CA SER A 95 12.44 -18.69 -0.35
C SER A 95 11.50 -18.23 0.75
N THR A 96 10.79 -19.18 1.37
CA THR A 96 9.97 -18.94 2.58
C THR A 96 10.75 -18.21 3.66
N GLN A 97 12.01 -18.61 3.89
CA GLN A 97 12.87 -18.00 4.90
C GLN A 97 13.15 -16.51 4.63
N THR A 98 13.31 -16.14 3.36
CA THR A 98 13.50 -14.74 2.95
C THR A 98 12.26 -13.91 3.25
N TYR A 99 11.05 -14.43 2.95
CA TYR A 99 9.81 -13.74 3.27
C TYR A 99 9.59 -13.56 4.77
N VAL A 100 9.87 -14.60 5.57
CA VAL A 100 9.80 -14.51 7.03
C VAL A 100 10.77 -13.44 7.55
N SER A 101 12.00 -13.42 7.05
CA SER A 101 13.00 -12.42 7.42
C SER A 101 12.57 -11.00 7.05
N LEU A 102 12.12 -10.79 5.81
CA LEU A 102 11.63 -9.49 5.33
C LEU A 102 10.40 -9.01 6.10
N SER A 103 9.53 -9.92 6.54
CA SER A 103 8.34 -9.56 7.31
C SER A 103 8.65 -8.93 8.66
N GLY A 104 9.83 -9.20 9.23
CA GLY A 104 10.21 -8.80 10.58
C GLY A 104 9.38 -9.45 11.68
N ILE A 105 8.53 -10.44 11.34
CA ILE A 105 7.69 -11.17 12.30
C ILE A 105 8.55 -12.29 12.93
N GLN A 106 8.54 -12.36 14.26
CA GLN A 106 9.32 -13.34 15.01
C GLN A 106 8.42 -14.41 15.64
N LEU A 107 8.93 -15.62 15.75
CA LEU A 107 8.32 -16.64 16.57
C LEU A 107 8.28 -16.20 18.03
N GLU A 108 7.35 -16.73 18.79
CA GLU A 108 7.09 -16.41 20.21
C GLU A 108 6.64 -14.96 20.50
N GLN A 109 6.59 -14.09 19.48
CA GLN A 109 5.98 -12.78 19.55
C GLN A 109 4.45 -12.92 19.66
N ASN A 110 3.81 -12.05 20.45
CA ASN A 110 2.35 -12.07 20.53
C ASN A 110 1.74 -11.64 19.18
N ILE A 111 0.78 -12.44 18.68
CA ILE A 111 0.17 -12.29 17.36
C ILE A 111 -0.56 -10.95 17.19
N PHE A 112 -1.04 -10.32 18.27
CA PHE A 112 -1.73 -9.04 18.23
C PHE A 112 -0.77 -7.84 18.21
N SER A 113 0.50 -8.04 18.59
CA SER A 113 1.54 -6.97 18.57
C SER A 113 2.11 -6.70 17.18
N ILE A 114 1.80 -7.52 16.17
CA ILE A 114 2.33 -7.39 14.82
C ILE A 114 1.71 -6.18 14.11
N TYR A 115 2.55 -5.34 13.54
CA TYR A 115 2.20 -4.23 12.66
C TYR A 115 2.17 -4.70 11.20
N LYS A 116 1.07 -5.36 10.79
CA LYS A 116 0.92 -5.94 9.45
C LYS A 116 1.30 -5.01 8.30
N ARG A 117 0.95 -3.72 8.39
CA ARG A 117 1.25 -2.75 7.34
C ARG A 117 2.75 -2.60 7.14
N GLN A 118 3.50 -2.46 8.23
CA GLN A 118 4.96 -2.36 8.18
C GLN A 118 5.59 -3.62 7.59
N SER A 119 5.15 -4.81 8.02
CA SER A 119 5.62 -6.08 7.46
C SER A 119 5.32 -6.20 5.97
N ILE A 120 4.13 -5.77 5.52
CA ILE A 120 3.75 -5.75 4.11
C ILE A 120 4.66 -4.81 3.31
N GLU A 121 4.90 -3.60 3.81
CA GLU A 121 5.77 -2.62 3.17
C GLU A 121 7.21 -3.14 3.08
N SER A 122 7.69 -3.78 4.14
CA SER A 122 9.03 -4.39 4.16
C SER A 122 9.18 -5.55 3.17
N ILE A 123 8.19 -6.44 3.07
CA ILE A 123 8.21 -7.53 2.08
C ILE A 123 8.19 -6.96 0.66
N LYS A 124 7.44 -5.90 0.40
CA LYS A 124 7.35 -5.23 -0.91
C LYS A 124 8.63 -4.51 -1.34
N THR A 125 9.65 -4.39 -0.50
CA THR A 125 10.95 -3.89 -0.93
C THR A 125 11.68 -4.86 -1.86
N ASN A 126 11.30 -6.13 -1.88
CA ASN A 126 11.81 -7.09 -2.85
C ASN A 126 11.08 -6.89 -4.19
N ALA A 127 11.85 -6.66 -5.26
CA ALA A 127 11.35 -6.35 -6.59
C ALA A 127 10.45 -7.43 -7.19
N TYR A 128 10.65 -8.69 -6.82
CA TYR A 128 9.83 -9.81 -7.26
C TYR A 128 8.45 -9.84 -6.60
N VAL A 129 8.16 -9.01 -5.60
CA VAL A 129 6.86 -9.00 -4.93
C VAL A 129 5.88 -8.06 -5.62
N GLU A 130 4.89 -8.60 -6.30
CA GLU A 130 3.77 -7.83 -6.84
C GLU A 130 2.76 -7.46 -5.74
N SER A 131 2.32 -8.46 -5.00
CA SER A 131 1.39 -8.24 -3.90
C SER A 131 1.63 -9.20 -2.73
N VAL A 132 1.28 -8.75 -1.52
CA VAL A 132 1.39 -9.57 -0.30
C VAL A 132 0.23 -9.31 0.64
N LYS A 133 -0.28 -10.37 1.26
CA LYS A 133 -1.34 -10.34 2.26
C LYS A 133 -0.91 -11.10 3.50
N ILE A 134 -1.06 -10.49 4.67
CA ILE A 134 -0.76 -11.13 5.96
C ILE A 134 -2.05 -11.34 6.74
N LYS A 135 -2.35 -12.60 7.05
CA LYS A 135 -3.51 -13.01 7.83
C LYS A 135 -3.06 -13.65 9.15
N ARG A 136 -3.76 -13.32 10.25
CA ARG A 136 -3.65 -14.03 11.51
C ARG A 136 -4.57 -15.24 11.45
N ARG A 137 -4.02 -16.43 11.66
CA ARG A 137 -4.76 -17.67 11.89
C ARG A 137 -4.69 -17.98 13.37
N LEU A 138 -5.68 -17.49 14.12
CA LEU A 138 -5.73 -17.66 15.56
C LEU A 138 -5.78 -19.15 15.96
N PRO A 139 -5.18 -19.50 17.10
CA PRO A 139 -4.64 -18.58 18.10
C PRO A 139 -3.20 -18.07 17.82
N ASP A 140 -2.36 -18.81 17.08
CA ASP A 140 -0.89 -18.73 17.16
C ASP A 140 -0.17 -18.80 15.81
N LYS A 141 -0.88 -18.68 14.67
CA LYS A 141 -0.27 -18.80 13.33
C LYS A 141 -0.41 -17.54 12.49
N ILE A 142 0.62 -17.28 11.70
CA ILE A 142 0.61 -16.24 10.66
C ILE A 142 0.64 -16.90 9.29
N LEU A 143 -0.20 -16.41 8.39
CA LEU A 143 -0.16 -16.76 6.99
C LEU A 143 0.23 -15.53 6.18
N ILE A 144 1.30 -15.66 5.42
CA ILE A 144 1.76 -14.71 4.41
C ILE A 144 1.43 -15.30 3.05
N THR A 145 0.52 -14.68 2.30
CA THR A 145 0.21 -15.06 0.92
C THR A 145 0.85 -14.03 0.01
N VAL A 146 1.71 -14.47 -0.88
CA VAL A 146 2.43 -13.61 -1.83
C VAL A 146 1.95 -13.85 -3.24
N GLN A 147 2.15 -12.85 -4.11
CA GLN A 147 2.08 -12.96 -5.55
C GLN A 147 3.41 -12.43 -6.05
N GLU A 148 4.17 -13.30 -6.68
CA GLU A 148 5.46 -12.96 -7.25
C GLU A 148 5.31 -12.49 -8.70
N ARG A 149 6.22 -11.59 -9.12
CA ARG A 149 6.37 -11.17 -10.50
C ARG A 149 7.20 -12.20 -11.25
N GLU A 150 6.85 -12.46 -12.48
CA GLU A 150 7.59 -13.33 -13.38
C GLU A 150 8.43 -12.50 -14.35
N THR A 151 9.64 -12.97 -14.66
CA THR A 151 10.46 -12.36 -15.70
C THR A 151 9.82 -12.63 -17.05
N ALA A 152 9.41 -11.57 -17.73
CA ALA A 152 8.80 -11.64 -19.05
C ALA A 152 9.80 -11.33 -20.17
N TYR A 153 10.70 -10.38 -19.91
CA TYR A 153 11.65 -9.85 -20.89
C TYR A 153 12.99 -9.53 -20.25
N ILE A 154 13.99 -9.39 -21.10
CA ILE A 154 15.34 -8.94 -20.74
C ILE A 154 15.62 -7.63 -21.46
N LEU A 155 16.11 -6.62 -20.72
CA LEU A 155 16.73 -5.45 -21.31
C LEU A 155 18.25 -5.68 -21.34
N LYS A 156 18.87 -5.47 -22.48
CA LYS A 156 20.34 -5.50 -22.57
C LYS A 156 20.91 -4.22 -21.96
N TYR A 157 21.63 -4.35 -20.86
CA TYR A 157 22.14 -3.25 -20.05
C TYR A 157 23.66 -3.33 -19.91
N GLY A 158 24.37 -2.63 -20.78
CA GLY A 158 25.84 -2.75 -20.85
C GLY A 158 26.28 -4.19 -21.13
N ASN A 159 27.04 -4.78 -20.21
CA ASN A 159 27.46 -6.18 -20.27
C ASN A 159 26.56 -7.12 -19.44
N ALA A 160 25.51 -6.60 -18.81
CA ALA A 160 24.57 -7.35 -18.00
C ALA A 160 23.16 -7.28 -18.60
N TYR A 161 22.23 -7.99 -17.96
CA TYR A 161 20.83 -8.09 -18.36
C TYR A 161 19.96 -7.61 -17.20
N ALA A 162 19.03 -6.70 -17.48
CA ALA A 162 17.99 -6.32 -16.53
C ALA A 162 16.73 -7.12 -16.84
N TYR A 163 16.29 -7.95 -15.90
CA TYR A 163 15.06 -8.72 -16.04
C TYR A 163 13.88 -7.84 -15.69
N ILE A 164 12.86 -7.84 -16.54
CA ILE A 164 11.64 -7.08 -16.31
C ILE A 164 10.41 -7.97 -16.42
N ASP A 165 9.35 -7.57 -15.71
CA ASP A 165 8.04 -8.18 -15.87
C ASP A 165 7.24 -7.54 -17.02
N ASN A 166 6.05 -8.06 -17.29
CA ASN A 166 5.14 -7.54 -18.31
C ASN A 166 4.55 -6.15 -17.99
N GLN A 167 4.76 -5.64 -16.77
CA GLN A 167 4.35 -4.30 -16.36
C GLN A 167 5.51 -3.29 -16.41
N GLY A 168 6.71 -3.74 -16.80
CA GLY A 168 7.91 -2.93 -16.91
C GLY A 168 8.62 -2.67 -15.59
N TYR A 169 8.37 -3.48 -14.54
CA TYR A 169 9.16 -3.43 -13.32
C TYR A 169 10.46 -4.19 -13.48
N ILE A 170 11.56 -3.59 -13.07
CA ILE A 170 12.90 -4.19 -13.07
C ILE A 170 12.99 -5.10 -11.84
N LEU A 171 13.22 -6.39 -12.07
CA LEU A 171 13.22 -7.42 -11.04
C LEU A 171 14.63 -7.68 -10.50
N GLU A 172 15.59 -7.80 -11.42
CA GLU A 172 16.96 -8.19 -11.11
C GLU A 172 17.90 -7.68 -12.20
N ILE A 173 19.18 -7.51 -11.86
CA ILE A 173 20.26 -7.30 -12.81
C ILE A 173 21.21 -8.50 -12.68
N SER A 174 21.46 -9.20 -13.78
CA SER A 174 22.24 -10.44 -13.81
C SER A 174 23.14 -10.50 -15.04
N ASP A 175 24.21 -11.27 -14.97
CA ASP A 175 25.06 -11.63 -16.13
C ASP A 175 24.52 -12.86 -16.86
N GLU A 176 23.49 -13.52 -16.33
CA GLU A 176 22.86 -14.70 -16.91
C GLU A 176 21.86 -14.31 -17.98
N LEU A 177 21.84 -15.04 -19.11
CA LEU A 177 20.85 -14.88 -20.18
C LEU A 177 19.76 -15.94 -20.01
N LEU A 178 18.55 -15.51 -19.72
CA LEU A 178 17.37 -16.37 -19.67
C LEU A 178 16.77 -16.59 -21.06
N GLU A 179 16.03 -17.68 -21.22
CA GLU A 179 15.30 -18.00 -22.47
C GLU A 179 14.00 -17.20 -22.60
N VAL A 180 14.09 -15.87 -22.53
CA VAL A 180 12.99 -14.93 -22.76
C VAL A 180 13.43 -13.85 -23.76
N PRO A 181 12.51 -13.19 -24.46
CA PRO A 181 12.86 -12.20 -25.48
C PRO A 181 13.68 -11.05 -24.93
N ILE A 182 14.71 -10.64 -25.69
CA ILE A 182 15.51 -9.46 -25.40
C ILE A 182 14.86 -8.24 -26.02
N ILE A 183 14.69 -7.18 -25.24
CA ILE A 183 14.26 -5.87 -25.73
C ILE A 183 15.47 -4.95 -25.81
N THR A 184 15.64 -4.32 -26.97
CA THR A 184 16.66 -3.30 -27.23
C THR A 184 16.04 -1.97 -27.61
N GLY A 185 16.82 -0.89 -27.59
CA GLY A 185 16.33 0.43 -28.00
C GLY A 185 15.46 1.17 -26.98
N PHE A 186 15.45 0.73 -25.70
CA PHE A 186 14.77 1.45 -24.64
C PHE A 186 15.47 2.78 -24.28
N THR A 187 14.72 3.72 -23.71
CA THR A 187 15.16 5.09 -23.39
C THR A 187 15.29 5.35 -21.89
N THR A 188 14.91 4.40 -21.07
CA THR A 188 15.07 4.52 -19.60
C THR A 188 16.53 4.72 -19.24
N GLU A 189 16.82 5.80 -18.53
CA GLU A 189 18.18 6.18 -18.16
C GLU A 189 18.83 5.10 -17.29
N THR A 190 20.10 4.83 -17.55
CA THR A 190 20.94 3.86 -16.86
C THR A 190 20.85 3.92 -15.33
N GLN A 191 20.85 5.13 -14.78
CA GLN A 191 20.75 5.35 -13.33
C GLN A 191 19.41 4.91 -12.71
N ASN A 192 18.37 4.77 -13.52
CA ASN A 192 17.03 4.35 -13.11
C ASN A 192 16.81 2.85 -13.27
N ILE A 193 17.76 2.13 -13.90
CA ILE A 193 17.71 0.67 -14.04
C ILE A 193 18.19 0.03 -12.74
N ASN A 194 17.27 -0.09 -11.78
CA ASN A 194 17.51 -0.72 -10.49
C ASN A 194 16.33 -1.62 -10.10
N PRO A 195 16.57 -2.75 -9.43
CA PRO A 195 15.50 -3.62 -8.96
C PRO A 195 14.45 -2.85 -8.14
N GLY A 196 13.18 -3.08 -8.45
CA GLY A 196 12.04 -2.39 -7.85
C GLY A 196 11.60 -1.12 -8.58
N ASN A 197 12.44 -0.54 -9.43
CA ASN A 197 12.07 0.58 -10.28
C ASN A 197 11.22 0.11 -11.47
N ARG A 198 10.54 1.04 -12.10
CA ARG A 198 9.77 0.82 -13.30
C ARG A 198 10.37 1.60 -14.47
N LEU A 199 10.25 1.09 -15.67
CA LEU A 199 10.65 1.79 -16.88
C LEU A 199 9.95 3.16 -16.98
N ASN A 200 10.54 4.09 -17.74
CA ASN A 200 9.92 5.39 -17.99
C ASN A 200 8.63 5.27 -18.81
N GLU A 201 7.82 6.32 -18.86
CA GLU A 201 6.51 6.30 -19.53
C GLU A 201 6.61 5.99 -21.03
N GLU A 202 7.67 6.46 -21.69
CA GLU A 202 7.88 6.20 -23.11
C GLU A 202 8.16 4.73 -23.39
N ASP A 203 9.02 4.10 -22.60
CA ASP A 203 9.31 2.67 -22.73
C ASP A 203 8.12 1.80 -22.32
N LEU A 204 7.33 2.23 -21.33
CA LEU A 204 6.08 1.55 -20.97
C LEU A 204 5.06 1.56 -22.10
N PHE A 205 4.93 2.70 -22.81
CA PHE A 205 4.08 2.76 -23.99
C PHE A 205 4.54 1.84 -25.11
N ARG A 206 5.87 1.74 -25.32
CA ARG A 206 6.46 0.81 -26.30
C ARG A 206 6.33 -0.64 -25.86
N LEU A 207 6.40 -0.90 -24.56
CA LEU A 207 6.20 -2.25 -24.00
C LEU A 207 4.80 -2.81 -24.31
N ASP A 208 3.76 -1.96 -24.29
CA ASP A 208 2.41 -2.38 -24.76
C ASP A 208 2.42 -2.87 -26.20
N SER A 209 3.25 -2.26 -27.06
CA SER A 209 3.42 -2.72 -28.45
C SER A 209 4.17 -4.05 -28.52
N VAL A 210 5.20 -4.22 -27.69
CA VAL A 210 5.94 -5.50 -27.57
C VAL A 210 5.01 -6.62 -27.14
N ILE A 211 4.15 -6.40 -26.15
CA ILE A 211 3.18 -7.38 -25.69
C ILE A 211 2.27 -7.82 -26.85
N LYS A 212 1.72 -6.88 -27.64
CA LYS A 212 0.88 -7.18 -28.80
C LYS A 212 1.63 -7.98 -29.87
N ILE A 213 2.89 -7.62 -30.13
CA ILE A 213 3.74 -8.35 -31.08
C ILE A 213 3.94 -9.77 -30.59
N ILE A 214 4.31 -9.98 -29.32
CA ILE A 214 4.56 -11.30 -28.73
C ILE A 214 3.29 -12.15 -28.71
N ASP A 215 2.15 -11.58 -28.34
CA ASP A 215 0.87 -12.30 -28.37
C ASP A 215 0.50 -12.73 -29.80
N SER A 216 0.82 -11.89 -30.78
CA SER A 216 0.65 -12.24 -32.18
C SER A 216 1.62 -13.35 -32.60
N LEU A 217 2.90 -13.28 -32.24
CA LEU A 217 3.89 -14.34 -32.52
C LEU A 217 3.46 -15.67 -31.89
N LYS A 218 2.94 -15.68 -30.66
CA LYS A 218 2.37 -16.90 -30.04
C LYS A 218 1.17 -17.42 -30.77
N THR A 219 0.25 -16.54 -31.17
CA THR A 219 -0.97 -16.92 -31.93
C THR A 219 -0.63 -17.61 -33.24
N TYR A 220 0.43 -17.17 -33.91
CA TYR A 220 0.90 -17.73 -35.18
C TYR A 220 1.98 -18.81 -35.03
N GLU A 221 2.29 -19.25 -33.81
CA GLU A 221 3.22 -20.34 -33.50
C GLU A 221 4.65 -20.11 -34.02
N ILE A 222 5.12 -18.84 -33.94
CA ILE A 222 6.49 -18.45 -34.33
C ILE A 222 7.24 -17.79 -33.17
N TYR A 223 6.66 -17.82 -31.98
CA TYR A 223 7.29 -17.23 -30.77
C TYR A 223 8.62 -17.90 -30.40
N ASP A 224 8.72 -19.23 -30.54
CA ASP A 224 9.91 -19.99 -30.15
C ASP A 224 11.15 -19.68 -31.01
N THR A 225 10.94 -18.99 -32.15
CA THR A 225 12.04 -18.51 -33.02
C THR A 225 12.48 -17.08 -32.69
N LEU A 226 11.74 -16.36 -31.83
CA LEU A 226 12.03 -14.99 -31.45
C LEU A 226 13.30 -14.91 -30.61
N THR A 227 14.22 -14.00 -30.97
CA THR A 227 15.42 -13.69 -30.18
C THR A 227 15.30 -12.33 -29.50
N SER A 228 15.01 -11.27 -30.28
CA SER A 228 14.89 -9.92 -29.74
C SER A 228 13.90 -9.06 -30.51
N ILE A 229 13.47 -7.98 -29.83
CA ILE A 229 12.65 -6.93 -30.42
C ILE A 229 13.34 -5.58 -30.13
N ASP A 230 13.65 -4.81 -31.18
CA ASP A 230 14.11 -3.45 -31.06
C ASP A 230 12.94 -2.47 -31.06
N ILE A 231 12.90 -1.64 -30.02
CA ILE A 231 11.84 -0.64 -29.79
C ILE A 231 12.32 0.79 -29.95
N SER A 232 13.50 1.02 -30.51
CA SER A 232 14.08 2.34 -30.67
C SER A 232 13.21 3.27 -31.54
N ASN A 233 12.56 2.71 -32.56
CA ASN A 233 11.66 3.41 -33.46
C ASN A 233 10.23 2.89 -33.36
N LYS A 234 9.32 3.70 -32.74
CA LYS A 234 7.90 3.33 -32.57
C LYS A 234 7.11 3.19 -33.89
N GLU A 235 7.61 3.76 -34.97
CA GLU A 235 7.01 3.65 -36.31
C GLU A 235 7.57 2.46 -37.11
N ASN A 236 8.61 1.79 -36.60
CA ASN A 236 9.23 0.66 -37.28
C ASN A 236 9.93 -0.27 -36.28
N TYR A 237 9.17 -1.16 -35.66
CA TYR A 237 9.71 -2.19 -34.77
C TYR A 237 10.49 -3.23 -35.57
N GLU A 238 11.62 -3.66 -35.02
CA GLU A 238 12.47 -4.69 -35.60
C GLU A 238 12.37 -5.97 -34.76
N ILE A 239 12.11 -7.10 -35.42
CA ILE A 239 12.02 -8.40 -34.77
C ILE A 239 13.13 -9.29 -35.29
N VAL A 240 13.97 -9.82 -34.42
CA VAL A 240 15.11 -10.65 -34.77
C VAL A 240 14.81 -12.11 -34.47
N PHE A 241 15.01 -12.95 -35.46
CA PHE A 241 14.92 -14.41 -35.42
C PHE A 241 16.31 -14.98 -35.73
N GLU A 242 17.22 -14.93 -34.73
CA GLU A 242 18.63 -15.25 -34.95
C GLU A 242 18.84 -16.69 -35.43
N LYS A 243 18.12 -17.65 -34.82
CA LYS A 243 18.20 -19.07 -35.20
C LYS A 243 17.78 -19.32 -36.67
N GLU A 244 16.92 -18.46 -37.18
CA GLU A 244 16.41 -18.52 -38.56
C GLU A 244 17.23 -17.62 -39.51
N GLY A 245 18.20 -16.86 -38.98
CA GLY A 245 19.00 -15.87 -39.74
C GLY A 245 18.16 -14.73 -40.33
N LYS A 246 17.05 -14.37 -39.71
CA LYS A 246 16.09 -13.39 -40.26
C LYS A 246 15.86 -12.21 -39.32
N THR A 247 15.66 -11.04 -39.93
CA THR A 247 15.24 -9.82 -39.25
C THR A 247 14.01 -9.27 -39.95
N ALA A 248 12.95 -8.99 -39.20
CA ALA A 248 11.71 -8.45 -39.76
C ALA A 248 11.50 -7.00 -39.31
N TYR A 249 11.34 -6.09 -40.24
CA TYR A 249 10.95 -4.69 -40.07
C TYR A 249 9.46 -4.58 -40.28
N ILE A 250 8.70 -4.49 -39.20
CA ILE A 250 7.25 -4.62 -39.24
C ILE A 250 6.47 -3.30 -39.30
N GLY A 251 7.17 -2.16 -39.30
CA GLY A 251 6.50 -0.88 -39.12
C GLY A 251 5.87 -0.77 -37.72
N ASN A 252 4.69 -0.17 -37.65
CA ASN A 252 3.92 -0.10 -36.42
C ASN A 252 3.13 -1.39 -36.13
N THR A 253 2.34 -1.40 -35.07
CA THR A 253 1.54 -2.57 -34.65
C THR A 253 0.18 -2.73 -35.36
N SER A 254 -0.05 -2.02 -36.50
CA SER A 254 -1.24 -2.25 -37.33
C SER A 254 -1.11 -3.57 -38.11
N ASP A 255 -2.24 -4.23 -38.35
CA ASP A 255 -2.34 -5.47 -39.17
C ASP A 255 -1.33 -6.57 -38.79
N LEU A 256 -1.02 -6.71 -37.48
CA LEU A 256 -0.08 -7.72 -36.98
C LEU A 256 -0.42 -9.14 -37.50
N SER A 257 -1.71 -9.46 -37.65
CA SER A 257 -2.15 -10.76 -38.16
C SER A 257 -1.58 -11.07 -39.53
N THR A 258 -1.70 -10.14 -40.47
CA THR A 258 -1.16 -10.27 -41.82
C THR A 258 0.36 -10.32 -41.81
N LYS A 259 0.99 -9.46 -41.03
CA LYS A 259 2.47 -9.39 -40.89
C LYS A 259 3.03 -10.70 -40.34
N MET A 260 2.42 -11.28 -39.31
CA MET A 260 2.87 -12.54 -38.73
C MET A 260 2.69 -13.73 -39.69
N LEU A 261 1.64 -13.75 -40.50
CA LEU A 261 1.48 -14.73 -41.55
C LEU A 261 2.60 -14.67 -42.59
N TYR A 262 2.99 -13.46 -43.02
CA TYR A 262 4.13 -13.30 -43.95
C TYR A 262 5.44 -13.74 -43.31
N ILE A 263 5.72 -13.35 -42.06
CA ILE A 263 6.92 -13.81 -41.35
C ILE A 263 6.94 -15.34 -41.25
N LYS A 264 5.83 -15.96 -40.82
CA LYS A 264 5.70 -17.42 -40.76
C LYS A 264 5.96 -18.08 -42.11
N TYR A 265 5.38 -17.53 -43.18
CA TYR A 265 5.59 -18.01 -44.52
C TYR A 265 7.07 -17.95 -44.96
N ILE A 266 7.72 -16.79 -44.76
CA ILE A 266 9.14 -16.60 -45.11
C ILE A 266 10.04 -17.52 -44.29
N ILE A 267 9.82 -17.63 -42.98
CA ILE A 267 10.60 -18.54 -42.12
C ILE A 267 10.49 -19.98 -42.64
N LYS A 268 9.29 -20.41 -43.06
CA LYS A 268 9.04 -21.74 -43.54
C LYS A 268 9.64 -22.01 -44.92
N GLU A 269 9.45 -21.10 -45.87
CA GLU A 269 9.84 -21.30 -47.27
C GLU A 269 11.30 -20.97 -47.56
N GLN A 270 11.91 -20.08 -46.76
CA GLN A 270 13.29 -19.62 -46.95
C GLN A 270 14.23 -20.07 -45.81
N LYS A 271 14.08 -21.32 -45.33
CA LYS A 271 14.79 -21.84 -44.14
C LYS A 271 16.29 -21.63 -44.17
N GLU A 272 16.92 -21.94 -45.32
CA GLU A 272 18.38 -21.89 -45.49
C GLU A 272 18.93 -20.52 -45.90
N VAL A 273 18.07 -19.53 -46.07
CA VAL A 273 18.44 -18.23 -46.60
C VAL A 273 18.34 -17.15 -45.52
N ALA A 274 19.47 -16.60 -45.07
CA ALA A 274 19.48 -15.44 -44.22
C ALA A 274 18.99 -14.19 -44.97
N GLY A 275 18.31 -13.27 -44.26
CA GLY A 275 17.80 -12.07 -44.92
C GLY A 275 16.89 -11.22 -44.09
N GLU A 276 16.40 -10.16 -44.70
CA GLU A 276 15.56 -9.13 -44.09
C GLU A 276 14.15 -9.16 -44.68
N ILE A 277 13.15 -9.08 -43.79
CA ILE A 277 11.73 -9.09 -44.14
C ILE A 277 11.20 -7.67 -43.89
N TYR A 278 10.71 -7.03 -44.93
CA TYR A 278 10.14 -5.68 -44.86
C TYR A 278 8.62 -5.74 -44.99
N LEU A 279 7.90 -5.24 -43.97
CA LEU A 279 6.44 -5.32 -43.85
C LEU A 279 5.85 -3.92 -43.56
N ASN A 280 6.18 -2.96 -44.43
CA ASN A 280 5.63 -1.61 -44.36
C ASN A 280 4.35 -1.53 -45.19
N GLU A 281 3.49 -0.54 -44.92
CA GLU A 281 2.17 -0.35 -45.54
C GLU A 281 2.18 -0.45 -47.07
N ASN A 282 3.31 -0.11 -47.72
CA ASN A 282 3.43 -0.08 -49.17
C ASN A 282 4.39 -1.13 -49.77
N ASN A 283 5.15 -1.86 -48.92
CA ASN A 283 6.19 -2.77 -49.41
C ASN A 283 6.24 -4.03 -48.51
N VAL A 284 5.91 -5.18 -49.13
CA VAL A 284 6.07 -6.47 -48.49
C VAL A 284 7.03 -7.28 -49.36
N TYR A 285 8.28 -7.45 -48.89
CA TYR A 285 9.28 -8.21 -49.60
C TYR A 285 10.31 -8.84 -48.66
N PHE A 286 10.96 -9.90 -49.13
CA PHE A 286 12.12 -10.51 -48.51
C PHE A 286 13.37 -10.15 -49.30
N SER A 287 14.42 -9.72 -48.61
CA SER A 287 15.72 -9.40 -49.17
C SER A 287 16.76 -10.41 -48.66
N PRO A 288 17.19 -11.39 -49.41
CA PRO A 288 18.26 -12.32 -49.06
C PRO A 288 19.58 -11.56 -48.83
N LYS A 289 20.38 -12.05 -47.87
CA LYS A 289 21.77 -11.59 -47.62
C LYS A 289 22.76 -12.50 -48.28
#